data_a09fec17e4b8b8d0b70ce474dd974ac6
#
_entry.id   a09fec17e4b8b8d0b70ce474dd974ac6
#
_cell.length_a   1.000
_cell.length_b   1.000
_cell.length_c   1.000
_cell.angle_alpha   90.00
_cell.angle_beta   90.00
_cell.angle_gamma   90.00
#
_symmetry.space_group_name_H-M   'P 1'
#
loop_
_entity.id
_entity.type
_entity.pdbx_description
1 polymer ?
#
loop_
_entity_poly.entity_id
_entity_poly.type
_entity_poly.pdbx_seq_one_letter_code
_entity_poly.pdbx_strand_id
1 'polypeptide(L)'
;MMKRLKKMFLVLCPVLISLVFICSCGRSPKTECPFTEITWDNTLEDVLALEGEPLESYASIYSGTTYSFSKDFHAMSGTIKYMFDDRNQLMSMAWLYLPESKEELENVYQSLCDETNQLYGESGFDSDTGTAKGNVWYLQDGNILIGVMSTGTNEAVQYQFFHPDVSSQKPQ
;
A
#
# COMPACT_ATOMS: atom_id res chain seq x y z
N MET A 1 69.75 11.62 -17.52
CA MET A 1 68.89 12.62 -16.86
C MET A 1 67.45 12.28 -17.17
N MET A 2 66.97 11.03 -16.97
CA MET A 2 65.66 10.53 -17.45
C MET A 2 65.06 9.48 -16.53
N LYS A 3 65.22 9.58 -15.23
CA LYS A 3 64.70 8.60 -14.25
C LYS A 3 63.89 9.22 -13.09
N ARG A 4 63.62 10.54 -13.11
CA ARG A 4 62.86 11.22 -12.02
C ARG A 4 61.44 11.64 -12.37
N LEU A 5 61.00 11.45 -13.62
CA LEU A 5 59.69 11.93 -14.05
C LEU A 5 58.55 10.85 -13.99
N LYS A 6 58.91 9.59 -13.68
CA LYS A 6 57.92 8.48 -13.61
C LYS A 6 57.30 8.22 -12.24
N LYS A 7 57.80 8.91 -11.18
CA LYS A 7 57.25 8.70 -9.81
C LYS A 7 56.23 9.76 -9.36
N MET A 8 55.97 10.79 -10.18
CA MET A 8 55.07 11.86 -9.79
C MET A 8 53.63 11.70 -10.37
N PHE A 9 53.43 10.71 -11.23
CA PHE A 9 52.10 10.46 -11.87
C PHE A 9 51.29 9.37 -11.16
N LEU A 10 51.84 8.73 -10.15
CA LEU A 10 51.18 7.58 -9.50
C LEU A 10 50.52 7.92 -8.15
N VAL A 11 50.60 9.18 -7.69
CA VAL A 11 50.05 9.59 -6.40
C VAL A 11 48.80 10.48 -6.53
N LEU A 12 48.45 10.92 -7.76
CA LEU A 12 47.33 11.85 -7.96
C LEU A 12 46.01 11.18 -8.35
N CYS A 13 45.95 9.85 -8.45
CA CYS A 13 44.77 9.14 -8.91
C CYS A 13 43.82 8.56 -7.84
N PRO A 14 44.16 8.45 -6.55
CA PRO A 14 43.20 7.93 -5.57
C PRO A 14 42.36 8.97 -4.85
N VAL A 15 42.53 10.28 -5.11
CA VAL A 15 41.79 11.33 -4.36
C VAL A 15 40.50 11.77 -5.05
N LEU A 16 40.28 11.35 -6.29
CA LEU A 16 39.13 11.78 -7.08
C LEU A 16 37.92 10.79 -7.10
N ILE A 17 38.02 9.69 -6.36
CA ILE A 17 36.94 8.68 -6.30
C ILE A 17 36.06 8.79 -5.04
N SER A 18 36.33 9.75 -4.15
CA SER A 18 35.64 9.83 -2.84
C SER A 18 34.54 10.91 -2.77
N LEU A 19 34.04 11.43 -3.86
CA LEU A 19 33.03 12.53 -3.83
C LEU A 19 31.83 12.28 -4.74
N VAL A 20 31.39 11.03 -4.83
CA VAL A 20 30.03 10.73 -5.33
C VAL A 20 29.28 10.00 -4.21
N PHE A 21 29.21 10.59 -3.02
CA PHE A 21 28.06 10.42 -2.16
C PHE A 21 26.96 11.28 -2.76
N ILE A 22 26.26 10.70 -3.71
CA ILE A 22 24.98 11.19 -4.18
C ILE A 22 24.14 11.36 -2.90
N CYS A 23 23.80 12.62 -2.58
CA CYS A 23 22.63 12.91 -1.80
C CYS A 23 21.46 12.28 -2.59
N SER A 24 21.14 11.04 -2.28
CA SER A 24 19.83 10.50 -2.48
C SER A 24 18.94 11.38 -1.59
N CYS A 25 18.47 12.50 -2.14
CA CYS A 25 17.35 13.22 -1.58
C CYS A 25 16.27 12.15 -1.43
N GLY A 26 16.04 11.72 -0.20
CA GLY A 26 15.07 10.71 0.16
C GLY A 26 13.69 11.19 -0.25
N ARG A 27 13.31 10.88 -1.49
CA ARG A 27 11.92 10.86 -1.88
C ARG A 27 11.40 9.58 -1.25
N SER A 28 10.56 9.70 -0.24
CA SER A 28 9.83 8.54 0.28
C SER A 28 9.25 7.79 -0.92
N PRO A 29 9.38 6.47 -0.99
CA PRO A 29 8.78 5.72 -2.08
C PRO A 29 7.30 6.09 -2.15
N LYS A 30 6.82 6.34 -3.38
CA LYS A 30 5.40 6.60 -3.60
C LYS A 30 4.65 5.35 -3.13
N THR A 31 3.61 5.55 -2.34
CA THR A 31 2.77 4.45 -1.87
C THR A 31 2.04 3.86 -3.07
N GLU A 32 2.32 2.62 -3.40
CA GLU A 32 1.68 1.89 -4.49
C GLU A 32 0.75 0.82 -3.90
N CYS A 33 -0.47 0.75 -4.42
CA CYS A 33 -1.42 -0.29 -4.04
C CYS A 33 -1.02 -1.62 -4.69
N PRO A 34 -0.72 -2.69 -3.93
CA PRO A 34 -0.14 -3.90 -4.49
C PRO A 34 -1.15 -4.78 -5.24
N PHE A 35 -2.45 -4.54 -5.09
CA PHE A 35 -3.51 -5.35 -5.68
C PHE A 35 -4.24 -4.68 -6.87
N THR A 36 -3.82 -3.47 -7.27
CA THR A 36 -4.37 -2.77 -8.44
C THR A 36 -3.40 -1.74 -9.00
N GLU A 37 -3.49 -1.45 -10.29
CA GLU A 37 -2.76 -0.36 -10.95
C GLU A 37 -3.49 1.00 -10.83
N ILE A 38 -4.70 1.01 -10.28
CA ILE A 38 -5.46 2.24 -10.05
C ILE A 38 -4.79 3.11 -8.99
N THR A 39 -4.72 4.40 -9.27
CA THR A 39 -4.17 5.44 -8.40
C THR A 39 -5.26 6.47 -8.05
N TRP A 40 -4.97 7.39 -7.15
CA TRP A 40 -5.91 8.42 -6.73
C TRP A 40 -6.37 9.37 -7.85
N ASP A 41 -5.60 9.50 -8.93
CA ASP A 41 -5.89 10.34 -10.09
C ASP A 41 -6.79 9.65 -11.13
N ASN A 42 -7.07 8.35 -10.96
CA ASN A 42 -7.91 7.59 -11.90
C ASN A 42 -9.40 7.84 -11.67
N THR A 43 -10.13 7.81 -12.77
CA THR A 43 -11.59 7.98 -12.81
C THR A 43 -12.32 6.64 -12.67
N LEU A 44 -13.65 6.69 -12.50
CA LEU A 44 -14.47 5.49 -12.56
C LEU A 44 -14.34 4.78 -13.93
N GLU A 45 -14.17 5.54 -15.02
CA GLU A 45 -14.00 4.95 -16.36
C GLU A 45 -12.70 4.13 -16.43
N ASP A 46 -11.62 4.59 -15.81
CA ASP A 46 -10.36 3.85 -15.73
C ASP A 46 -10.54 2.56 -14.92
N VAL A 47 -11.27 2.63 -13.80
CA VAL A 47 -11.57 1.45 -12.97
C VAL A 47 -12.38 0.43 -13.78
N LEU A 48 -13.44 0.86 -14.48
CA LEU A 48 -14.27 -0.02 -15.32
C LEU A 48 -13.47 -0.60 -16.50
N ALA A 49 -12.55 0.18 -17.07
CA ALA A 49 -11.67 -0.31 -18.14
C ALA A 49 -10.70 -1.39 -17.67
N LEU A 50 -10.20 -1.30 -16.42
CA LEU A 50 -9.27 -2.27 -15.82
C LEU A 50 -10.00 -3.51 -15.32
N GLU A 51 -11.06 -3.34 -14.53
CA GLU A 51 -11.70 -4.43 -13.77
C GLU A 51 -12.91 -5.06 -14.50
N GLY A 52 -13.50 -4.35 -15.47
CA GLY A 52 -14.68 -4.79 -16.21
C GLY A 52 -16.01 -4.39 -15.54
N GLU A 53 -16.99 -5.28 -15.60
CA GLU A 53 -18.31 -5.03 -14.97
C GLU A 53 -18.26 -5.29 -13.46
N PRO A 54 -18.79 -4.39 -12.63
CA PRO A 54 -18.81 -4.59 -11.18
C PRO A 54 -19.77 -5.73 -10.80
N LEU A 55 -19.40 -6.49 -9.77
CA LEU A 55 -20.28 -7.48 -9.13
C LEU A 55 -21.49 -6.81 -8.49
N GLU A 56 -21.25 -5.66 -7.87
CA GLU A 56 -22.26 -4.84 -7.19
C GLU A 56 -21.84 -3.39 -7.11
N SER A 57 -22.82 -2.50 -6.94
CA SER A 57 -22.58 -1.10 -6.57
C SER A 57 -23.60 -0.65 -5.53
N TYR A 58 -23.15 0.16 -4.56
CA TYR A 58 -23.97 0.66 -3.46
C TYR A 58 -23.42 1.98 -2.91
N ALA A 59 -24.15 2.61 -2.00
CA ALA A 59 -23.77 3.88 -1.43
C ALA A 59 -22.42 3.79 -0.69
N SER A 60 -21.49 4.69 -1.01
CA SER A 60 -20.19 4.82 -0.34
C SER A 60 -20.33 5.54 1.00
N ILE A 61 -19.49 5.19 1.95
CA ILE A 61 -19.32 5.94 3.21
C ILE A 61 -18.82 7.37 2.99
N TYR A 62 -18.30 7.67 1.79
CA TYR A 62 -17.84 9.00 1.37
C TYR A 62 -18.90 9.78 0.59
N SER A 63 -20.17 9.41 0.73
CA SER A 63 -21.35 10.06 0.10
C SER A 63 -21.50 9.84 -1.42
N GLY A 64 -20.63 9.08 -2.05
CA GLY A 64 -20.74 8.68 -3.46
C GLY A 64 -21.13 7.22 -3.62
N THR A 65 -20.42 6.50 -4.49
CA THR A 65 -20.71 5.10 -4.82
C THR A 65 -19.49 4.21 -4.58
N THR A 66 -19.74 3.03 -4.02
CA THR A 66 -18.76 1.93 -3.96
C THR A 66 -19.04 0.95 -5.07
N TYR A 67 -18.01 0.56 -5.79
CA TYR A 67 -18.06 -0.50 -6.81
C TYR A 67 -17.17 -1.66 -6.35
N SER A 68 -17.66 -2.89 -6.46
CA SER A 68 -16.87 -4.09 -6.12
C SER A 68 -16.72 -5.03 -7.30
N PHE A 69 -15.53 -5.64 -7.38
CA PHE A 69 -15.14 -6.52 -8.47
C PHE A 69 -14.46 -7.77 -7.89
N SER A 70 -14.47 -8.87 -8.64
CA SER A 70 -13.63 -10.03 -8.32
C SER A 70 -12.17 -9.70 -8.56
N LYS A 71 -11.29 -10.03 -7.62
CA LYS A 71 -9.85 -9.71 -7.73
C LYS A 71 -9.00 -10.74 -7.04
N ASP A 72 -8.17 -11.42 -7.83
CA ASP A 72 -7.14 -12.29 -7.27
C ASP A 72 -5.93 -11.45 -6.81
N PHE A 73 -5.42 -11.76 -5.63
CA PHE A 73 -4.21 -11.18 -5.08
C PHE A 73 -3.45 -12.25 -4.30
N HIS A 74 -2.14 -12.43 -4.53
CA HIS A 74 -1.32 -13.51 -3.96
C HIS A 74 -1.93 -14.91 -4.15
N ALA A 75 -2.52 -15.17 -5.33
CA ALA A 75 -3.24 -16.41 -5.65
C ALA A 75 -4.48 -16.70 -4.77
N MET A 76 -4.96 -15.72 -4.02
CA MET A 76 -6.20 -15.79 -3.24
C MET A 76 -7.29 -15.04 -4.01
N SER A 77 -8.44 -15.70 -4.21
CA SER A 77 -9.59 -15.10 -4.88
C SER A 77 -10.39 -14.27 -3.90
N GLY A 78 -10.35 -12.96 -4.07
CA GLY A 78 -10.99 -11.98 -3.21
C GLY A 78 -11.91 -11.01 -3.97
N THR A 79 -12.23 -9.93 -3.30
CA THR A 79 -13.05 -8.84 -3.84
C THR A 79 -12.31 -7.52 -3.64
N ILE A 80 -12.16 -6.73 -4.72
CA ILE A 80 -11.69 -5.35 -4.60
C ILE A 80 -12.88 -4.39 -4.59
N LYS A 81 -12.77 -3.34 -3.78
CA LYS A 81 -13.75 -2.25 -3.67
C LYS A 81 -13.08 -0.92 -3.94
N TYR A 82 -13.69 -0.14 -4.82
CA TYR A 82 -13.33 1.25 -5.10
C TYR A 82 -14.44 2.15 -4.57
N MET A 83 -14.11 3.04 -3.65
CA MET A 83 -15.05 3.89 -2.93
C MET A 83 -14.88 5.33 -3.37
N PHE A 84 -15.89 5.88 -4.01
CA PHE A 84 -15.90 7.25 -4.52
C PHE A 84 -16.71 8.17 -3.61
N ASP A 85 -16.37 9.46 -3.64
CA ASP A 85 -17.17 10.53 -3.04
C ASP A 85 -18.26 11.03 -4.00
N ASP A 86 -19.03 12.05 -3.57
CA ASP A 86 -20.10 12.68 -4.33
C ASP A 86 -19.62 13.49 -5.56
N ARG A 87 -18.30 13.72 -5.68
CA ARG A 87 -17.64 14.37 -6.84
C ARG A 87 -16.97 13.35 -7.77
N ASN A 88 -17.19 12.06 -7.53
CA ASN A 88 -16.53 10.95 -8.22
C ASN A 88 -15.00 10.94 -8.04
N GLN A 89 -14.48 11.45 -6.92
CA GLN A 89 -13.10 11.28 -6.53
C GLN A 89 -12.93 9.95 -5.81
N LEU A 90 -11.87 9.20 -6.15
CA LEU A 90 -11.54 7.94 -5.48
C LEU A 90 -10.96 8.21 -4.09
N MET A 91 -11.65 7.75 -3.06
CA MET A 91 -11.34 8.03 -1.66
C MET A 91 -10.74 6.83 -0.94
N SER A 92 -11.00 5.61 -1.41
CA SER A 92 -10.44 4.41 -0.82
C SER A 92 -10.48 3.23 -1.79
N MET A 93 -9.47 2.36 -1.68
CA MET A 93 -9.39 1.07 -2.35
C MET A 93 -9.21 -0.01 -1.28
N ALA A 94 -10.01 -1.07 -1.32
CA ALA A 94 -9.92 -2.14 -0.36
C ALA A 94 -10.00 -3.50 -1.03
N TRP A 95 -9.06 -4.38 -0.73
CA TRP A 95 -9.16 -5.78 -1.08
C TRP A 95 -9.61 -6.58 0.14
N LEU A 96 -10.58 -7.48 -0.07
CA LEU A 96 -11.16 -8.34 0.96
C LEU A 96 -11.01 -9.79 0.58
N TYR A 97 -10.60 -10.59 1.54
CA TYR A 97 -10.47 -12.04 1.42
C TYR A 97 -11.24 -12.76 2.53
N LEU A 98 -12.00 -13.78 2.15
CA LEU A 98 -12.75 -14.64 3.07
C LEU A 98 -12.02 -15.97 3.19
N PRO A 99 -11.22 -16.18 4.24
CA PRO A 99 -10.48 -17.42 4.47
C PRO A 99 -11.42 -18.57 4.84
N GLU A 100 -11.01 -19.80 4.52
CA GLU A 100 -11.77 -21.02 4.84
C GLU A 100 -11.60 -21.45 6.29
N SER A 101 -10.55 -20.97 6.97
CA SER A 101 -10.24 -21.34 8.35
C SER A 101 -9.63 -20.20 9.14
N LYS A 102 -9.69 -20.28 10.46
CA LYS A 102 -9.06 -19.32 11.36
C LYS A 102 -7.52 -19.33 11.25
N GLU A 103 -6.93 -20.48 10.97
CA GLU A 103 -5.48 -20.62 10.76
C GLU A 103 -5.06 -19.89 9.48
N GLU A 104 -5.82 -20.04 8.41
CA GLU A 104 -5.58 -19.33 7.16
C GLU A 104 -5.75 -17.82 7.32
N LEU A 105 -6.80 -17.39 8.03
CA LEU A 105 -7.03 -15.97 8.35
C LEU A 105 -5.81 -15.36 9.04
N GLU A 106 -5.29 -16.02 10.06
CA GLU A 106 -4.11 -15.53 10.80
C GLU A 106 -2.87 -15.50 9.92
N ASN A 107 -2.62 -16.54 9.13
CA ASN A 107 -1.47 -16.63 8.24
C ASN A 107 -1.51 -15.54 7.15
N VAL A 108 -2.66 -15.32 6.53
CA VAL A 108 -2.85 -14.27 5.51
C VAL A 108 -2.66 -12.89 6.12
N TYR A 109 -3.33 -12.62 7.25
CA TYR A 109 -3.19 -11.34 7.95
C TYR A 109 -1.73 -11.04 8.29
N GLN A 110 -1.02 -11.99 8.89
CA GLN A 110 0.37 -11.81 9.28
C GLN A 110 1.28 -11.60 8.06
N SER A 111 1.10 -12.39 6.99
CA SER A 111 1.89 -12.25 5.76
C SER A 111 1.75 -10.87 5.15
N LEU A 112 0.53 -10.34 5.06
CA LEU A 112 0.28 -9.00 4.52
C LEU A 112 0.89 -7.90 5.41
N CYS A 113 0.82 -8.05 6.73
CA CYS A 113 1.47 -7.14 7.68
C CYS A 113 3.00 -7.17 7.52
N ASP A 114 3.60 -8.35 7.41
CA ASP A 114 5.05 -8.50 7.26
C ASP A 114 5.56 -7.90 5.95
N GLU A 115 4.85 -8.11 4.84
CA GLU A 115 5.17 -7.50 3.54
C GLU A 115 5.05 -5.98 3.60
N THR A 116 4.00 -5.47 4.24
CA THR A 116 3.80 -4.02 4.38
C THR A 116 4.85 -3.39 5.28
N ASN A 117 5.25 -4.07 6.36
CA ASN A 117 6.37 -3.67 7.22
C ASN A 117 7.71 -3.62 6.46
N GLN A 118 7.96 -4.55 5.54
CA GLN A 118 9.17 -4.53 4.72
C GLN A 118 9.22 -3.34 3.77
N LEU A 119 8.07 -2.89 3.27
CA LEU A 119 7.97 -1.78 2.32
C LEU A 119 7.99 -0.41 3.02
N TYR A 120 7.28 -0.27 4.13
CA TYR A 120 6.97 1.02 4.76
C TYR A 120 7.45 1.16 6.21
N GLY A 121 8.11 0.14 6.75
CA GLY A 121 8.49 0.08 8.16
C GLY A 121 7.35 -0.42 9.05
N GLU A 122 7.60 -0.47 10.35
CA GLU A 122 6.60 -0.96 11.32
C GLU A 122 5.34 -0.08 11.34
N SER A 123 4.19 -0.72 11.59
CA SER A 123 2.91 -0.01 11.70
C SER A 123 2.96 1.05 12.80
N GLY A 124 2.32 2.19 12.55
CA GLY A 124 2.23 3.28 13.51
C GLY A 124 1.18 3.04 14.61
N PHE A 125 0.29 2.10 14.40
CA PHE A 125 -0.75 1.69 15.32
C PHE A 125 -1.06 0.21 15.09
N ASP A 126 -1.20 -0.51 16.18
CA ASP A 126 -1.58 -1.90 16.19
C ASP A 126 -2.67 -2.08 17.25
N SER A 127 -3.69 -2.87 16.98
CA SER A 127 -4.76 -3.20 17.91
C SER A 127 -5.17 -4.65 17.73
N ASP A 128 -5.21 -5.38 18.84
CA ASP A 128 -5.83 -6.69 18.94
C ASP A 128 -6.69 -6.72 20.20
N THR A 129 -8.01 -6.71 20.00
CA THR A 129 -9.01 -6.77 21.09
C THR A 129 -9.59 -8.17 21.24
N GLY A 130 -9.10 -9.16 20.47
CA GLY A 130 -9.65 -10.52 20.40
C GLY A 130 -10.92 -10.63 19.55
N THR A 131 -11.58 -9.52 19.23
CA THR A 131 -12.76 -9.45 18.35
C THR A 131 -12.54 -8.59 17.10
N ALA A 132 -11.54 -7.72 17.12
CA ALA A 132 -11.11 -6.92 15.99
C ALA A 132 -9.58 -6.77 16.08
N LYS A 133 -8.93 -6.90 14.95
CA LYS A 133 -7.48 -6.88 14.82
C LYS A 133 -7.12 -5.97 13.66
N GLY A 134 -6.09 -5.15 13.80
CA GLY A 134 -5.68 -4.27 12.71
C GLY A 134 -4.40 -3.50 12.97
N ASN A 135 -3.67 -3.28 11.89
CA ASN A 135 -2.46 -2.49 11.83
C ASN A 135 -2.66 -1.31 10.88
N VAL A 136 -2.13 -0.14 11.24
CA VAL A 136 -2.23 1.08 10.41
C VAL A 136 -0.85 1.65 10.16
N TRP A 137 -0.54 1.91 8.89
CA TRP A 137 0.63 2.66 8.45
C TRP A 137 0.22 4.06 8.04
N TYR A 138 0.80 5.06 8.69
CA TYR A 138 0.55 6.47 8.42
C TYR A 138 1.58 6.99 7.43
N LEU A 139 1.18 7.13 6.17
CA LEU A 139 2.06 7.53 5.06
C LEU A 139 1.67 8.91 4.52
N GLN A 140 2.61 9.54 3.83
CA GLN A 140 2.39 10.89 3.30
C GLN A 140 1.32 10.92 2.20
N ASP A 141 1.22 9.87 1.40
CA ASP A 141 0.32 9.76 0.23
C ASP A 141 -0.94 8.97 0.56
N GLY A 142 -1.29 8.82 1.83
CA GLY A 142 -2.46 8.08 2.29
C GLY A 142 -2.12 6.98 3.28
N ASN A 143 -3.09 6.58 4.08
CA ASN A 143 -2.87 5.54 5.09
C ASN A 143 -3.17 4.16 4.53
N ILE A 144 -2.51 3.15 5.11
CA ILE A 144 -2.80 1.74 4.86
C ILE A 144 -3.39 1.16 6.14
N LEU A 145 -4.43 0.34 6.00
CA LEU A 145 -4.98 -0.49 7.06
C LEU A 145 -5.00 -1.94 6.59
N ILE A 146 -4.41 -2.83 7.39
CA ILE A 146 -4.64 -4.26 7.29
C ILE A 146 -5.36 -4.68 8.54
N GLY A 147 -6.51 -5.35 8.40
CA GLY A 147 -7.32 -5.73 9.54
C GLY A 147 -8.16 -6.97 9.31
N VAL A 148 -8.65 -7.52 10.40
CA VAL A 148 -9.67 -8.56 10.39
C VAL A 148 -11.00 -7.91 10.73
N MET A 149 -11.98 -8.12 9.87
CA MET A 149 -13.34 -7.60 10.05
C MET A 149 -14.38 -8.71 10.05
N SER A 150 -15.40 -8.55 10.88
CA SER A 150 -16.54 -9.46 10.87
C SER A 150 -17.50 -9.13 9.73
N THR A 151 -17.87 -10.13 8.96
CA THR A 151 -18.86 -10.05 7.87
C THR A 151 -20.10 -10.91 8.22
N GLY A 152 -20.69 -10.66 9.37
CA GLY A 152 -21.79 -11.47 9.90
C GLY A 152 -21.27 -12.71 10.62
N THR A 153 -21.37 -13.88 10.01
CA THR A 153 -20.89 -15.16 10.59
C THR A 153 -19.44 -15.48 10.24
N ASN A 154 -18.86 -14.76 9.29
CA ASN A 154 -17.51 -14.99 8.80
C ASN A 154 -16.58 -13.85 9.20
N GLU A 155 -15.30 -14.11 9.20
CA GLU A 155 -14.24 -13.12 9.34
C GLU A 155 -13.53 -12.96 8.00
N ALA A 156 -13.19 -11.72 7.63
CA ALA A 156 -12.47 -11.39 6.42
C ALA A 156 -11.18 -10.67 6.76
N VAL A 157 -10.15 -10.91 5.99
CA VAL A 157 -8.96 -10.04 5.95
C VAL A 157 -9.25 -8.89 5.01
N GLN A 158 -9.02 -7.68 5.48
CA GLN A 158 -9.12 -6.44 4.70
C GLN A 158 -7.75 -5.81 4.56
N TYR A 159 -7.38 -5.46 3.32
CA TYR A 159 -6.22 -4.64 3.01
C TYR A 159 -6.73 -3.37 2.33
N GLN A 160 -6.62 -2.23 2.99
CA GLN A 160 -7.26 -0.98 2.55
C GLN A 160 -6.27 0.17 2.47
N PHE A 161 -6.36 0.92 1.39
CA PHE A 161 -5.69 2.18 1.16
C PHE A 161 -6.69 3.32 1.24
N PHE A 162 -6.29 4.41 1.90
CA PHE A 162 -7.09 5.61 2.05
C PHE A 162 -6.44 6.79 1.34
N HIS A 163 -7.26 7.56 0.62
CA HIS A 163 -6.81 8.81 0.01
C HIS A 163 -6.26 9.77 1.08
N PRO A 164 -5.22 10.58 0.76
CA PRO A 164 -4.64 11.54 1.72
C PRO A 164 -5.65 12.46 2.40
N ASP A 165 -6.68 12.89 1.65
CA ASP A 165 -7.70 13.83 2.16
C ASP A 165 -8.60 13.23 3.25
N VAL A 166 -8.71 11.91 3.33
CA VAL A 166 -9.51 11.19 4.34
C VAL A 166 -8.67 10.43 5.33
N SER A 167 -7.37 10.38 5.11
CA SER A 167 -6.44 9.70 6.00
C SER A 167 -6.36 10.40 7.34
N SER A 168 -6.61 9.66 8.42
CA SER A 168 -6.31 10.15 9.76
C SER A 168 -4.80 10.32 9.90
N GLN A 169 -4.36 11.48 10.36
CA GLN A 169 -2.97 11.66 10.74
C GLN A 169 -2.67 10.79 11.97
N LYS A 170 -1.40 10.37 12.11
CA LYS A 170 -0.94 9.66 13.30
C LYS A 170 -1.32 10.48 14.52
N PRO A 171 -1.98 9.88 15.54
CA PRO A 171 -2.21 10.55 16.82
C PRO A 171 -0.87 11.04 17.38
N GLN A 172 -0.84 12.32 17.81
CA GLN A 172 0.34 12.91 18.46
C GLN A 172 0.48 12.40 19.88
#